data_40ee4ed8fd7b3712c5231cf941b5fb5d
#
_entry.id   40ee4ed8fd7b3712c5231cf941b5fb5d
#
_cell.length_a   1.000
_cell.length_b   1.000
_cell.length_c   1.000
_cell.angle_alpha   90.00
_cell.angle_beta   90.00
_cell.angle_gamma   90.00
#
_symmetry.space_group_name_H-M   'P 1'
#
loop_
_entity.id
_entity.type
_entity.pdbx_description
1 polymer ?
#
loop_
_entity_poly.entity_id
_entity_poly.type
_entity_poly.pdbx_seq_one_letter_code
_entity_poly.pdbx_strand_id
1 'polypeptide(L)'
;MRKFNMSYVRRVGALEESFLGSGLPYGTARILYEIGLGAESVQDLRIRLGGLDSGYVSRMLRTLESKGYVATKRDPADGRRRLVVLTEDGLKQWDDLERRSEERAHLLLDPLTQRQRDRLNEALATADLLVRAATITIEPVDPRDPMAQEAMGHYFAEIGERFGFTVGDEGFGDDPSLRPPHGSFFVAASDGAPVASGGVREFDGTGEIKRMWVDPAWRGAGLGSRLLRHLEAEALRLGHRVVRLDTRDVLTEAIGMYERAGYERIDRYNDNPHATHFFRKQLG
;
A
#
# COMPACT_ATOMS: atom_id res chain seq x y z
N MET A 1 -2.01 21.23 5.55
CA MET A 1 -2.52 20.01 6.21
C MET A 1 -3.26 20.30 7.53
N ARG A 2 -2.62 20.85 8.59
CA ARG A 2 -3.26 21.07 9.92
C ARG A 2 -4.60 21.81 9.84
N LYS A 3 -4.65 22.97 9.12
CA LYS A 3 -5.86 23.80 8.99
C LYS A 3 -7.03 23.03 8.30
N PHE A 4 -6.71 22.29 7.24
CA PHE A 4 -7.70 21.44 6.56
C PHE A 4 -8.23 20.36 7.49
N ASN A 5 -7.33 19.61 8.15
CA ASN A 5 -7.70 18.52 9.05
C ASN A 5 -8.63 19.00 10.18
N MET A 6 -8.26 20.10 10.88
CA MET A 6 -9.09 20.68 11.93
C MET A 6 -10.47 21.13 11.43
N SER A 7 -10.53 21.69 10.21
CA SER A 7 -11.77 22.14 9.60
C SER A 7 -12.65 20.96 9.18
N TYR A 8 -12.06 19.93 8.60
CA TYR A 8 -12.74 18.73 8.13
C TYR A 8 -13.30 17.91 9.30
N VAL A 9 -12.47 17.57 10.28
CA VAL A 9 -12.87 16.80 11.48
C VAL A 9 -14.07 17.40 12.19
N ARG A 10 -14.13 18.75 12.27
CA ARG A 10 -15.30 19.46 12.84
C ARG A 10 -16.56 19.29 11.98
N ARG A 11 -16.41 19.41 10.64
CA ARG A 11 -17.56 19.34 9.71
C ARG A 11 -18.14 17.94 9.57
N VAL A 12 -17.32 16.91 9.69
CA VAL A 12 -17.77 15.51 9.66
C VAL A 12 -18.28 15.00 11.02
N GLY A 13 -18.25 15.84 12.07
CA GLY A 13 -18.78 15.49 13.39
C GLY A 13 -17.88 14.55 14.20
N ALA A 14 -16.62 14.35 13.82
CA ALA A 14 -15.73 13.39 14.51
C ALA A 14 -15.32 13.82 15.94
N LEU A 15 -15.58 15.08 16.32
CA LEU A 15 -15.33 15.60 17.67
C LEU A 15 -16.57 15.63 18.55
N GLU A 16 -17.74 15.22 18.04
CA GLU A 16 -18.97 15.15 18.80
C GLU A 16 -18.95 13.94 19.75
N GLU A 17 -19.54 14.06 20.93
CA GLU A 17 -19.65 12.94 21.88
C GLU A 17 -20.40 11.76 21.30
N SER A 18 -21.38 12.05 20.45
CA SER A 18 -22.13 11.09 19.66
C SER A 18 -21.87 11.34 18.18
N PHE A 19 -20.98 10.55 17.59
CA PHE A 19 -20.65 10.67 16.17
C PHE A 19 -21.90 10.50 15.31
N LEU A 20 -22.21 11.52 14.53
CA LEU A 20 -23.41 11.59 13.69
C LEU A 20 -24.73 11.32 14.46
N GLY A 21 -24.78 11.55 15.76
CA GLY A 21 -25.95 11.24 16.58
C GLY A 21 -26.23 9.75 16.80
N SER A 22 -25.24 8.88 16.55
CA SER A 22 -25.37 7.42 16.66
C SER A 22 -25.36 6.88 18.10
N GLY A 23 -25.11 7.72 19.10
CA GLY A 23 -24.90 7.30 20.49
C GLY A 23 -23.52 6.64 20.75
N LEU A 24 -22.61 6.71 19.77
CA LEU A 24 -21.25 6.19 19.87
C LEU A 24 -20.22 7.30 19.63
N PRO A 25 -19.12 7.35 20.42
CA PRO A 25 -17.97 8.16 20.08
C PRO A 25 -17.36 7.73 18.75
N TYR A 26 -16.72 8.66 18.02
CA TYR A 26 -16.15 8.39 16.69
C TYR A 26 -15.28 7.12 16.62
N GLY A 27 -14.34 6.93 17.57
CA GLY A 27 -13.48 5.74 17.57
C GLY A 27 -14.24 4.42 17.71
N THR A 28 -15.32 4.41 18.53
CA THR A 28 -16.16 3.22 18.70
C THR A 28 -17.02 2.97 17.46
N ALA A 29 -17.61 4.03 16.89
CA ALA A 29 -18.36 3.96 15.63
C ALA A 29 -17.48 3.47 14.47
N ARG A 30 -16.21 3.92 14.40
CA ARG A 30 -15.27 3.48 13.37
C ARG A 30 -14.96 1.98 13.47
N ILE A 31 -14.79 1.45 14.69
CA ILE A 31 -14.56 0.00 14.87
C ILE A 31 -15.81 -0.80 14.44
N LEU A 32 -17.01 -0.36 14.83
CA LEU A 32 -18.25 -1.00 14.39
C LEU A 32 -18.36 -1.01 12.86
N TYR A 33 -18.00 0.10 12.23
CA TYR A 33 -18.01 0.26 10.78
C TYR A 33 -17.05 -0.72 10.10
N GLU A 34 -15.82 -0.86 10.59
CA GLU A 34 -14.84 -1.81 10.03
C GLU A 34 -15.26 -3.28 10.18
N ILE A 35 -15.96 -3.62 11.28
CA ILE A 35 -16.52 -4.97 11.45
C ILE A 35 -17.60 -5.23 10.40
N GLY A 36 -18.46 -4.25 10.11
CA GLY A 36 -19.48 -4.35 9.06
C GLY A 36 -18.87 -4.47 7.66
N LEU A 37 -17.70 -3.88 7.42
CA LEU A 37 -16.92 -4.03 6.19
C LEU A 37 -16.11 -5.34 6.13
N GLY A 38 -16.32 -6.27 7.07
CA GLY A 38 -15.73 -7.61 7.06
C GLY A 38 -14.40 -7.73 7.83
N ALA A 39 -14.12 -6.86 8.80
CA ALA A 39 -13.05 -7.12 9.75
C ALA A 39 -13.49 -8.24 10.71
N GLU A 40 -12.79 -9.37 10.69
CA GLU A 40 -13.20 -10.58 11.42
C GLU A 40 -12.46 -10.75 12.76
N SER A 41 -11.36 -10.08 12.99
CA SER A 41 -10.54 -10.25 14.19
C SER A 41 -9.99 -8.93 14.72
N VAL A 42 -9.52 -8.95 15.99
CA VAL A 42 -8.81 -7.81 16.59
C VAL A 42 -7.55 -7.45 15.77
N GLN A 43 -6.89 -8.43 15.19
CA GLN A 43 -5.71 -8.21 14.36
C GLN A 43 -6.09 -7.50 13.06
N ASP A 44 -7.15 -7.96 12.38
CA ASP A 44 -7.65 -7.34 11.15
C ASP A 44 -8.07 -5.88 11.40
N LEU A 45 -8.80 -5.63 12.49
CA LEU A 45 -9.17 -4.28 12.90
C LEU A 45 -7.94 -3.38 13.10
N ARG A 46 -6.88 -3.92 13.74
CA ARG A 46 -5.64 -3.15 13.94
C ARG A 46 -4.96 -2.80 12.62
N ILE A 47 -4.90 -3.75 11.69
CA ILE A 47 -4.30 -3.55 10.36
C ILE A 47 -5.10 -2.49 9.60
N ARG A 48 -6.42 -2.64 9.46
CA ARG A 48 -7.30 -1.72 8.74
C ARG A 48 -7.31 -0.30 9.32
N LEU A 49 -7.10 -0.18 10.63
CA LEU A 49 -7.07 1.10 11.35
C LEU A 49 -5.65 1.67 11.55
N GLY A 50 -4.67 1.22 10.76
CA GLY A 50 -3.32 1.78 10.74
C GLY A 50 -2.48 1.46 11.97
N GLY A 51 -2.63 0.25 12.55
CA GLY A 51 -1.78 -0.25 13.64
C GLY A 51 -2.18 0.26 15.04
N LEU A 52 -3.46 0.54 15.27
CA LEU A 52 -3.95 1.00 16.58
C LEU A 52 -3.49 0.10 17.73
N ASP A 53 -3.28 0.73 18.89
CA ASP A 53 -2.95 0.03 20.13
C ASP A 53 -4.00 -1.04 20.49
N SER A 54 -3.54 -2.24 20.83
CA SER A 54 -4.42 -3.38 21.11
C SER A 54 -5.35 -3.15 22.32
N GLY A 55 -4.86 -2.42 23.32
CA GLY A 55 -5.66 -2.04 24.49
C GLY A 55 -6.76 -1.05 24.14
N TYR A 56 -6.48 -0.12 23.19
CA TYR A 56 -7.49 0.80 22.68
C TYR A 56 -8.60 0.05 21.95
N VAL A 57 -8.25 -0.79 20.97
CA VAL A 57 -9.23 -1.62 20.22
C VAL A 57 -10.05 -2.50 21.16
N SER A 58 -9.39 -3.16 22.12
CA SER A 58 -10.08 -4.00 23.12
C SER A 58 -11.06 -3.24 24.01
N ARG A 59 -10.78 -1.99 24.36
CA ARG A 59 -11.72 -1.13 25.12
C ARG A 59 -12.94 -0.79 24.28
N MET A 60 -12.74 -0.42 23.02
CA MET A 60 -13.86 -0.09 22.11
C MET A 60 -14.74 -1.31 21.83
N LEU A 61 -14.15 -2.48 21.62
CA LEU A 61 -14.89 -3.73 21.46
C LEU A 61 -15.74 -4.07 22.67
N ARG A 62 -15.18 -3.94 23.89
CA ARG A 62 -15.97 -4.14 25.14
C ARG A 62 -17.15 -3.17 25.24
N THR A 63 -16.99 -1.93 24.78
CA THR A 63 -18.10 -0.98 24.73
C THR A 63 -19.18 -1.44 23.75
N LEU A 64 -18.79 -1.95 22.57
CA LEU A 64 -19.74 -2.47 21.58
C LEU A 64 -20.43 -3.76 22.07
N GLU A 65 -19.69 -4.65 22.74
CA GLU A 65 -20.23 -5.87 23.37
C GLU A 65 -21.24 -5.52 24.46
N SER A 66 -20.92 -4.55 25.35
CA SER A 66 -21.82 -4.13 26.42
C SER A 66 -23.11 -3.48 25.92
N LYS A 67 -23.09 -2.91 24.69
CA LYS A 67 -24.26 -2.38 24.00
C LYS A 67 -25.00 -3.44 23.18
N GLY A 68 -24.46 -4.66 23.11
CA GLY A 68 -25.05 -5.76 22.35
C GLY A 68 -24.87 -5.66 20.83
N TYR A 69 -23.97 -4.79 20.33
CA TYR A 69 -23.77 -4.59 18.88
C TYR A 69 -22.81 -5.59 18.26
N VAL A 70 -21.89 -6.14 19.04
CA VAL A 70 -20.93 -7.15 18.57
C VAL A 70 -20.91 -8.34 19.53
N ALA A 71 -20.53 -9.50 19.01
CA ALA A 71 -20.27 -10.71 19.78
C ALA A 71 -18.89 -11.24 19.41
N THR A 72 -18.13 -11.67 20.42
CA THR A 72 -16.83 -12.32 20.21
C THR A 72 -17.02 -13.84 20.26
N LYS A 73 -16.54 -14.54 19.22
CA LYS A 73 -16.56 -15.99 19.09
C LYS A 73 -15.15 -16.53 18.99
N ARG A 74 -14.92 -17.78 19.39
CA ARG A 74 -13.66 -18.48 19.09
C ARG A 74 -13.66 -18.89 17.64
N ASP A 75 -12.50 -18.72 16.97
CA ASP A 75 -12.32 -19.22 15.63
C ASP A 75 -12.37 -20.76 15.63
N PRO A 76 -13.23 -21.38 14.82
CA PRO A 76 -13.29 -22.83 14.73
C PRO A 76 -12.01 -23.47 14.17
N ALA A 77 -11.26 -22.73 13.35
CA ALA A 77 -10.03 -23.20 12.72
C ALA A 77 -8.78 -22.96 13.60
N ASP A 78 -8.78 -21.90 14.41
CA ASP A 78 -7.70 -21.58 15.35
C ASP A 78 -8.29 -21.11 16.69
N GLY A 79 -8.37 -22.00 17.65
CA GLY A 79 -8.93 -21.70 18.98
C GLY A 79 -8.21 -20.60 19.77
N ARG A 80 -7.05 -20.12 19.31
CA ARG A 80 -6.31 -18.97 19.87
C ARG A 80 -6.81 -17.64 19.29
N ARG A 81 -7.43 -17.65 18.10
CA ARG A 81 -7.99 -16.50 17.42
C ARG A 81 -9.41 -16.22 17.92
N ARG A 82 -9.72 -14.95 18.14
CA ARG A 82 -11.07 -14.49 18.45
C ARG A 82 -11.62 -13.77 17.25
N LEU A 83 -12.77 -14.23 16.77
CA LEU A 83 -13.55 -13.59 15.72
C LEU A 83 -14.53 -12.61 16.36
N VAL A 84 -14.71 -11.48 15.70
CA VAL A 84 -15.68 -10.45 16.10
C VAL A 84 -16.74 -10.38 15.01
N VAL A 85 -18.00 -10.46 15.39
CA VAL A 85 -19.13 -10.46 14.47
C VAL A 85 -20.18 -9.45 14.93
N LEU A 86 -20.88 -8.83 13.99
CA LEU A 86 -22.05 -8.02 14.31
C LEU A 86 -23.21 -8.92 14.80
N THR A 87 -23.94 -8.45 15.78
CA THR A 87 -25.25 -9.00 16.14
C THR A 87 -26.32 -8.43 15.22
N GLU A 88 -27.56 -8.87 15.36
CA GLU A 88 -28.71 -8.28 14.64
C GLU A 88 -28.86 -6.77 14.94
N ASP A 89 -28.72 -6.38 16.21
CA ASP A 89 -28.78 -4.98 16.61
C ASP A 89 -27.50 -4.23 16.17
N GLY A 90 -26.36 -4.91 16.09
CA GLY A 90 -25.14 -4.38 15.51
C GLY A 90 -25.26 -4.07 14.03
N LEU A 91 -25.93 -4.92 13.25
CA LEU A 91 -26.22 -4.69 11.84
C LEU A 91 -27.12 -3.46 11.66
N LYS A 92 -28.20 -3.36 12.44
CA LYS A 92 -29.08 -2.18 12.42
C LYS A 92 -28.32 -0.89 12.75
N GLN A 93 -27.43 -0.95 13.74
CA GLN A 93 -26.61 0.20 14.13
C GLN A 93 -25.57 0.56 13.06
N TRP A 94 -25.02 -0.45 12.36
CA TRP A 94 -24.10 -0.25 11.23
C TRP A 94 -24.83 0.41 10.04
N ASP A 95 -26.00 -0.09 9.65
CA ASP A 95 -26.84 0.50 8.59
C ASP A 95 -27.22 1.96 8.93
N ASP A 96 -27.57 2.24 10.19
CA ASP A 96 -27.87 3.60 10.64
C ASP A 96 -26.66 4.54 10.57
N LEU A 97 -25.47 4.06 10.92
CA LEU A 97 -24.23 4.81 10.76
C LEU A 97 -23.92 5.11 9.30
N GLU A 98 -24.10 4.14 8.41
CA GLU A 98 -23.87 4.31 6.98
C GLU A 98 -24.81 5.35 6.39
N ARG A 99 -26.09 5.22 6.64
CA ARG A 99 -27.11 6.19 6.22
C ARG A 99 -26.80 7.61 6.71
N ARG A 100 -26.45 7.78 7.99
CA ARG A 100 -26.09 9.09 8.57
C ARG A 100 -24.81 9.66 7.98
N SER A 101 -23.85 8.80 7.62
CA SER A 101 -22.62 9.20 6.94
C SER A 101 -22.91 9.71 5.53
N GLU A 102 -23.78 9.03 4.79
CA GLU A 102 -24.25 9.49 3.48
C GLU A 102 -25.00 10.83 3.57
N GLU A 103 -25.95 10.95 4.50
CA GLU A 103 -26.67 12.20 4.74
C GLU A 103 -25.72 13.36 5.06
N ARG A 104 -24.69 13.13 5.87
CA ARG A 104 -23.67 14.12 6.18
C ARG A 104 -22.83 14.48 4.95
N ALA A 105 -22.47 13.50 4.13
CA ALA A 105 -21.77 13.74 2.87
C ALA A 105 -22.63 14.58 1.92
N HIS A 106 -23.92 14.27 1.77
CA HIS A 106 -24.85 15.06 0.98
C HIS A 106 -24.93 16.51 1.46
N LEU A 107 -25.10 16.75 2.76
CA LEU A 107 -25.13 18.11 3.32
C LEU A 107 -23.86 18.93 3.00
N LEU A 108 -22.70 18.27 2.87
CA LEU A 108 -21.44 18.92 2.50
C LEU A 108 -21.29 19.14 0.98
N LEU A 109 -21.86 18.23 0.18
CA LEU A 109 -21.66 18.21 -1.27
C LEU A 109 -22.79 18.89 -2.06
N ASP A 110 -24.03 18.87 -1.57
CA ASP A 110 -25.18 19.41 -2.30
C ASP A 110 -25.09 20.91 -2.65
N PRO A 111 -24.45 21.77 -1.81
CA PRO A 111 -24.23 23.15 -2.19
C PRO A 111 -23.23 23.35 -3.33
N LEU A 112 -22.49 22.32 -3.71
CA LEU A 112 -21.47 22.37 -4.73
C LEU A 112 -22.05 22.06 -6.11
N THR A 113 -21.58 22.79 -7.14
CA THR A 113 -21.85 22.43 -8.54
C THR A 113 -21.15 21.13 -8.90
N GLN A 114 -21.60 20.43 -9.94
CA GLN A 114 -20.95 19.18 -10.41
C GLN A 114 -19.45 19.37 -10.63
N ARG A 115 -19.06 20.42 -11.32
CA ARG A 115 -17.63 20.76 -11.53
C ARG A 115 -16.83 20.92 -10.23
N GLN A 116 -17.46 21.45 -9.18
CA GLN A 116 -16.80 21.59 -7.87
C GLN A 116 -16.70 20.25 -7.15
N ARG A 117 -17.71 19.39 -7.28
CA ARG A 117 -17.68 18.01 -6.74
C ARG A 117 -16.58 17.19 -7.40
N ASP A 118 -16.47 17.25 -8.74
CA ASP A 118 -15.42 16.54 -9.49
C ASP A 118 -14.02 16.99 -9.03
N ARG A 119 -13.80 18.31 -8.94
CA ARG A 119 -12.53 18.86 -8.42
C ARG A 119 -12.23 18.45 -6.97
N LEU A 120 -13.23 18.35 -6.13
CA LEU A 120 -13.05 17.90 -4.75
C LEU A 120 -12.69 16.43 -4.71
N ASN A 121 -13.36 15.58 -5.49
CA ASN A 121 -13.06 14.16 -5.58
C ASN A 121 -11.64 13.91 -6.10
N GLU A 122 -11.23 14.60 -7.16
CA GLU A 122 -9.85 14.52 -7.68
C GLU A 122 -8.80 14.95 -6.64
N ALA A 123 -9.09 16.04 -5.91
CA ALA A 123 -8.19 16.53 -4.87
C ALA A 123 -8.08 15.57 -3.68
N LEU A 124 -9.20 14.96 -3.28
CA LEU A 124 -9.23 13.97 -2.20
C LEU A 124 -8.51 12.68 -2.61
N ALA A 125 -8.76 12.18 -3.83
CA ALA A 125 -8.08 11.01 -4.36
C ALA A 125 -6.56 11.24 -4.44
N THR A 126 -6.15 12.42 -4.92
CA THR A 126 -4.72 12.81 -4.94
C THR A 126 -4.13 12.90 -3.53
N ALA A 127 -4.84 13.51 -2.60
CA ALA A 127 -4.37 13.63 -1.22
C ALA A 127 -4.24 12.26 -0.53
N ASP A 128 -5.22 11.38 -0.71
CA ASP A 128 -5.21 10.01 -0.19
C ASP A 128 -4.02 9.23 -0.75
N LEU A 129 -3.86 9.22 -2.07
CA LEU A 129 -2.75 8.55 -2.74
C LEU A 129 -1.39 9.04 -2.22
N LEU A 130 -1.20 10.37 -2.11
CA LEU A 130 0.07 10.95 -1.63
C LEU A 130 0.35 10.59 -0.17
N VAL A 131 -0.66 10.60 0.69
CA VAL A 131 -0.51 10.22 2.11
C VAL A 131 -0.19 8.74 2.24
N ARG A 132 -0.91 7.88 1.53
CA ARG A 132 -0.66 6.43 1.52
C ARG A 132 0.75 6.13 1.00
N ALA A 133 1.15 6.72 -0.12
CA ALA A 133 2.49 6.53 -0.67
C ALA A 133 3.61 7.06 0.23
N ALA A 134 3.36 8.10 1.04
CA ALA A 134 4.32 8.64 1.98
C ALA A 134 4.49 7.77 3.24
N THR A 135 3.44 7.05 3.64
CA THR A 135 3.40 6.28 4.89
C THR A 135 3.59 4.78 4.72
N ILE A 136 3.46 4.27 3.48
CA ILE A 136 3.63 2.84 3.20
C ILE A 136 5.06 2.39 3.55
N THR A 137 5.19 1.21 4.17
CA THR A 137 6.49 0.59 4.45
C THR A 137 6.97 -0.24 3.26
N ILE A 138 8.28 -0.34 3.11
CA ILE A 138 8.95 -1.19 2.11
C ILE A 138 9.69 -2.26 2.92
N GLU A 139 9.21 -3.49 2.84
CA GLU A 139 9.70 -4.58 3.69
C GLU A 139 10.50 -5.59 2.88
N PRO A 140 11.57 -6.16 3.46
CA PRO A 140 12.28 -7.27 2.84
C PRO A 140 11.40 -8.52 2.84
N VAL A 141 11.35 -9.21 1.71
CA VAL A 141 10.51 -10.42 1.53
C VAL A 141 11.33 -11.46 0.77
N ASP A 142 11.20 -12.74 1.15
CA ASP A 142 11.79 -13.83 0.33
C ASP A 142 11.08 -13.84 -1.03
N PRO A 143 11.81 -13.88 -2.16
CA PRO A 143 11.21 -13.94 -3.49
C PRO A 143 10.20 -15.08 -3.69
N ARG A 144 10.26 -16.14 -2.86
CA ARG A 144 9.31 -17.27 -2.89
C ARG A 144 8.03 -17.02 -2.09
N ASP A 145 7.98 -15.96 -1.30
CA ASP A 145 6.78 -15.60 -0.56
C ASP A 145 5.62 -15.29 -1.52
N PRO A 146 4.38 -15.69 -1.20
CA PRO A 146 3.22 -15.41 -2.04
C PRO A 146 3.08 -13.94 -2.43
N MET A 147 3.35 -13.00 -1.51
CA MET A 147 3.29 -11.57 -1.77
C MET A 147 4.34 -11.11 -2.80
N ALA A 148 5.56 -11.67 -2.71
CA ALA A 148 6.63 -11.38 -3.67
C ALA A 148 6.31 -11.99 -5.05
N GLN A 149 5.75 -13.21 -5.08
CA GLN A 149 5.34 -13.87 -6.32
C GLN A 149 4.22 -13.10 -7.01
N GLU A 150 3.23 -12.61 -6.27
CA GLU A 150 2.16 -11.76 -6.80
C GLU A 150 2.72 -10.46 -7.38
N ALA A 151 3.61 -9.76 -6.67
CA ALA A 151 4.26 -8.54 -7.16
C ALA A 151 5.09 -8.79 -8.43
N MET A 152 5.83 -9.90 -8.48
CA MET A 152 6.55 -10.30 -9.68
C MET A 152 5.61 -10.64 -10.83
N GLY A 153 4.47 -11.26 -10.54
CA GLY A 153 3.42 -11.51 -11.52
C GLY A 153 2.95 -10.23 -12.20
N HIS A 154 2.62 -9.22 -11.42
CA HIS A 154 2.24 -7.91 -11.94
C HIS A 154 3.36 -7.26 -12.77
N TYR A 155 4.61 -7.30 -12.28
CA TYR A 155 5.76 -6.80 -13.03
C TYR A 155 5.90 -7.47 -14.38
N PHE A 156 5.90 -8.81 -14.43
CA PHE A 156 6.08 -9.55 -15.67
C PHE A 156 4.89 -9.42 -16.62
N ALA A 157 3.66 -9.36 -16.11
CA ALA A 157 2.49 -9.09 -16.91
C ALA A 157 2.59 -7.72 -17.63
N GLU A 158 2.96 -6.67 -16.89
CA GLU A 158 3.11 -5.34 -17.45
C GLU A 158 4.24 -5.26 -18.49
N ILE A 159 5.44 -5.80 -18.18
CA ILE A 159 6.53 -5.76 -19.16
C ILE A 159 6.22 -6.64 -20.39
N GLY A 160 5.54 -7.77 -20.20
CA GLY A 160 5.09 -8.62 -21.30
C GLY A 160 4.16 -7.87 -22.25
N GLU A 161 3.15 -7.17 -21.71
CA GLU A 161 2.24 -6.33 -22.48
C GLU A 161 2.98 -5.19 -23.19
N ARG A 162 3.80 -4.43 -22.46
CA ARG A 162 4.51 -3.25 -23.01
C ARG A 162 5.63 -3.61 -23.99
N PHE A 163 6.22 -4.79 -23.85
CA PHE A 163 7.34 -5.23 -24.70
C PHE A 163 6.89 -6.14 -25.83
N GLY A 164 5.64 -6.60 -25.83
CA GLY A 164 5.08 -7.46 -26.87
C GLY A 164 5.59 -8.90 -26.82
N PHE A 165 5.81 -9.46 -25.61
CA PHE A 165 6.13 -10.87 -25.44
C PHE A 165 5.23 -11.52 -24.39
N THR A 166 5.03 -12.83 -24.51
CA THR A 166 4.31 -13.61 -23.50
C THR A 166 5.32 -14.19 -22.51
N VAL A 167 5.08 -13.95 -21.22
CA VAL A 167 5.84 -14.63 -20.16
C VAL A 167 5.42 -16.09 -20.15
N GLY A 168 6.38 -17.02 -20.28
CA GLY A 168 6.08 -18.44 -20.29
C GLY A 168 5.46 -18.94 -18.98
N ASP A 169 4.74 -20.06 -19.03
CA ASP A 169 4.05 -20.69 -17.90
C ASP A 169 5.00 -21.27 -16.83
N GLU A 170 6.32 -21.17 -17.02
CA GLU A 170 7.34 -21.71 -16.11
C GLU A 170 7.44 -20.96 -14.75
N GLY A 171 6.56 -20.02 -14.53
CA GLY A 171 6.60 -19.15 -13.34
C GLY A 171 7.74 -18.12 -13.42
N PHE A 172 7.80 -17.21 -12.44
CA PHE A 172 8.79 -16.13 -12.43
C PHE A 172 10.18 -16.57 -11.99
N GLY A 173 10.36 -17.88 -11.79
CA GLY A 173 11.59 -18.54 -11.37
C GLY A 173 12.02 -18.14 -9.95
N ASP A 174 12.62 -19.09 -9.26
CA ASP A 174 13.40 -18.79 -8.06
C ASP A 174 14.71 -18.11 -8.52
N ASP A 175 14.83 -16.80 -8.28
CA ASP A 175 16.08 -16.08 -8.50
C ASP A 175 16.87 -16.00 -7.18
N PRO A 176 17.76 -16.97 -6.90
CA PRO A 176 18.49 -17.00 -5.65
C PRO A 176 19.42 -15.80 -5.49
N SER A 177 19.74 -15.08 -6.57
CA SER A 177 20.57 -13.89 -6.52
C SER A 177 19.87 -12.70 -5.83
N LEU A 178 18.54 -12.72 -5.70
CA LEU A 178 17.75 -11.72 -4.97
C LEU A 178 17.55 -12.09 -3.49
N ARG A 179 18.36 -12.98 -2.95
CA ARG A 179 18.33 -13.42 -1.55
C ARG A 179 19.67 -13.25 -0.85
N PRO A 180 19.68 -13.07 0.48
CA PRO A 180 20.92 -13.06 1.24
C PRO A 180 21.78 -14.32 0.98
N PRO A 181 23.11 -14.18 0.96
CA PRO A 181 23.90 -12.97 1.22
C PRO A 181 24.12 -12.07 -0.01
N HIS A 182 23.72 -12.49 -1.22
CA HIS A 182 24.10 -11.86 -2.49
C HIS A 182 23.11 -10.82 -2.99
N GLY A 183 21.92 -10.75 -2.37
CA GLY A 183 20.90 -9.81 -2.77
C GLY A 183 19.74 -9.74 -1.78
N SER A 184 18.75 -8.92 -2.12
CA SER A 184 17.55 -8.72 -1.34
C SER A 184 16.39 -8.34 -2.26
N PHE A 185 15.18 -8.76 -1.92
CA PHE A 185 13.95 -8.37 -2.59
C PHE A 185 13.01 -7.68 -1.62
N PHE A 186 12.30 -6.65 -2.07
CA PHE A 186 11.45 -5.80 -1.25
C PHE A 186 10.06 -5.67 -1.88
N VAL A 187 9.06 -5.61 -1.02
CA VAL A 187 7.68 -5.34 -1.41
C VAL A 187 7.11 -4.21 -0.53
N ALA A 188 6.39 -3.31 -1.13
CA ALA A 188 5.47 -2.41 -0.45
C ALA A 188 4.05 -2.93 -0.68
N ALA A 189 3.29 -3.14 0.39
CA ALA A 189 1.92 -3.64 0.32
C ALA A 189 0.94 -2.66 0.96
N SER A 190 -0.25 -2.56 0.39
CA SER A 190 -1.37 -1.81 0.94
C SER A 190 -2.63 -2.66 0.88
N ASP A 191 -3.37 -2.69 1.99
CA ASP A 191 -4.61 -3.46 2.11
C ASP A 191 -4.45 -4.96 1.76
N GLY A 192 -3.26 -5.51 2.03
CA GLY A 192 -2.95 -6.92 1.79
C GLY A 192 -2.51 -7.26 0.36
N ALA A 193 -2.42 -6.28 -0.54
CA ALA A 193 -1.96 -6.45 -1.92
C ALA A 193 -0.62 -5.74 -2.17
N PRO A 194 0.29 -6.28 -3.01
CA PRO A 194 1.51 -5.60 -3.37
C PRO A 194 1.23 -4.39 -4.27
N VAL A 195 1.88 -3.26 -3.98
CA VAL A 195 1.74 -2.01 -4.75
C VAL A 195 3.07 -1.51 -5.31
N ALA A 196 4.18 -2.04 -4.84
CA ALA A 196 5.48 -1.83 -5.45
C ALA A 196 6.44 -2.96 -5.05
N SER A 197 7.38 -3.27 -5.91
CA SER A 197 8.44 -4.24 -5.64
C SER A 197 9.73 -3.88 -6.35
N GLY A 198 10.83 -4.44 -5.88
CA GLY A 198 12.13 -4.35 -6.52
C GLY A 198 13.18 -5.07 -5.73
N GLY A 199 14.27 -5.42 -6.37
CA GLY A 199 15.39 -6.12 -5.73
C GLY A 199 16.72 -5.55 -6.13
N VAL A 200 17.69 -5.90 -5.32
CA VAL A 200 19.12 -5.66 -5.55
C VAL A 200 19.85 -7.00 -5.51
N ARG A 201 20.76 -7.22 -6.43
CA ARG A 201 21.66 -8.38 -6.42
C ARG A 201 23.10 -7.97 -6.71
N GLU A 202 24.03 -8.80 -6.34
CA GLU A 202 25.40 -8.67 -6.81
C GLU A 202 25.50 -9.06 -8.29
N PHE A 203 26.17 -8.23 -9.06
CA PHE A 203 26.48 -8.50 -10.46
C PHE A 203 27.82 -7.87 -10.84
N ASP A 204 28.81 -8.70 -11.16
CA ASP A 204 30.14 -8.26 -11.59
C ASP A 204 30.76 -7.20 -10.66
N GLY A 205 30.75 -7.49 -9.34
CA GLY A 205 31.30 -6.63 -8.29
C GLY A 205 30.52 -5.35 -8.02
N THR A 206 29.35 -5.18 -8.60
CA THR A 206 28.45 -4.04 -8.39
C THR A 206 27.06 -4.50 -7.95
N GLY A 207 26.27 -3.60 -7.39
CA GLY A 207 24.85 -3.85 -7.18
C GLY A 207 24.06 -3.70 -8.49
N GLU A 208 23.18 -4.64 -8.79
CA GLU A 208 22.25 -4.52 -9.91
C GLU A 208 20.81 -4.43 -9.38
N ILE A 209 20.11 -3.34 -9.73
CA ILE A 209 18.69 -3.16 -9.38
C ILE A 209 17.84 -3.85 -10.44
N LYS A 210 16.95 -4.73 -10.00
CA LYS A 210 16.10 -5.56 -10.87
C LYS A 210 14.63 -5.54 -10.45
N ARG A 211 13.77 -5.87 -11.40
CA ARG A 211 12.33 -6.14 -11.17
C ARG A 211 11.62 -5.01 -10.41
N MET A 212 12.03 -3.77 -10.70
CA MET A 212 11.42 -2.61 -10.09
C MET A 212 10.08 -2.33 -10.74
N TRP A 213 9.03 -2.35 -9.92
CA TRP A 213 7.65 -2.17 -10.35
C TRP A 213 6.88 -1.30 -9.36
N VAL A 214 5.94 -0.52 -9.86
CA VAL A 214 4.97 0.24 -9.08
C VAL A 214 3.62 0.12 -9.77
N ASP A 215 2.62 -0.29 -9.00
CA ASP A 215 1.24 -0.40 -9.46
C ASP A 215 0.79 0.90 -10.16
N PRO A 216 0.15 0.83 -11.33
CA PRO A 216 -0.31 2.00 -12.08
C PRO A 216 -1.12 3.01 -11.26
N ALA A 217 -1.98 2.53 -10.34
CA ALA A 217 -2.79 3.40 -9.47
C ALA A 217 -1.95 4.17 -8.43
N TRP A 218 -0.70 3.76 -8.18
CA TRP A 218 0.23 4.38 -7.23
C TRP A 218 1.31 5.23 -7.89
N ARG A 219 1.30 5.33 -9.21
CA ARG A 219 2.26 6.17 -9.96
C ARG A 219 1.97 7.66 -9.77
N GLY A 220 2.98 8.48 -9.95
CA GLY A 220 2.88 9.93 -9.71
C GLY A 220 2.95 10.36 -8.24
N ALA A 221 2.82 9.45 -7.27
CA ALA A 221 2.90 9.73 -5.84
C ALA A 221 4.32 9.66 -5.24
N GLY A 222 5.35 9.47 -6.08
CA GLY A 222 6.74 9.41 -5.64
C GLY A 222 7.19 8.06 -5.07
N LEU A 223 6.32 7.04 -5.06
CA LEU A 223 6.63 5.71 -4.52
C LEU A 223 7.80 5.05 -5.25
N GLY A 224 7.86 5.14 -6.60
CA GLY A 224 8.97 4.60 -7.39
C GLY A 224 10.32 5.21 -7.02
N SER A 225 10.40 6.54 -6.88
CA SER A 225 11.62 7.21 -6.45
C SER A 225 12.01 6.86 -5.00
N ARG A 226 11.04 6.59 -4.14
CA ARG A 226 11.28 6.16 -2.77
C ARG A 226 11.80 4.73 -2.74
N LEU A 227 11.21 3.82 -3.53
CA LEU A 227 11.68 2.46 -3.69
C LEU A 227 13.11 2.44 -4.25
N LEU A 228 13.40 3.23 -5.29
CA LEU A 228 14.74 3.33 -5.86
C LEU A 228 15.78 3.71 -4.81
N ARG A 229 15.53 4.76 -4.01
CA ARG A 229 16.42 5.15 -2.91
C ARG A 229 16.58 4.07 -1.84
N HIS A 230 15.52 3.30 -1.57
CA HIS A 230 15.57 2.17 -0.65
C HIS A 230 16.51 1.07 -1.16
N LEU A 231 16.42 0.73 -2.46
CA LEU A 231 17.29 -0.25 -3.11
C LEU A 231 18.75 0.24 -3.19
N GLU A 232 18.98 1.54 -3.41
CA GLU A 232 20.31 2.14 -3.35
C GLU A 232 20.93 2.02 -1.94
N ALA A 233 20.15 2.29 -0.89
CA ALA A 233 20.61 2.13 0.49
C ALA A 233 20.90 0.65 0.82
N GLU A 234 20.10 -0.27 0.30
CA GLU A 234 20.36 -1.70 0.45
C GLU A 234 21.61 -2.15 -0.30
N ALA A 235 21.85 -1.64 -1.52
CA ALA A 235 23.09 -1.90 -2.25
C ALA A 235 24.33 -1.47 -1.45
N LEU A 236 24.29 -0.29 -0.81
CA LEU A 236 25.35 0.16 0.10
C LEU A 236 25.52 -0.77 1.31
N ARG A 237 24.40 -1.26 1.89
CA ARG A 237 24.43 -2.21 3.02
C ARG A 237 25.07 -3.54 2.63
N LEU A 238 24.89 -3.98 1.38
CA LEU A 238 25.52 -5.16 0.79
C LEU A 238 26.99 -4.93 0.39
N GLY A 239 27.49 -3.70 0.56
CA GLY A 239 28.89 -3.35 0.26
C GLY A 239 29.14 -2.78 -1.13
N HIS A 240 28.09 -2.57 -1.93
CA HIS A 240 28.24 -2.05 -3.30
C HIS A 240 28.22 -0.52 -3.29
N ARG A 241 29.26 0.10 -3.83
CA ARG A 241 29.35 1.55 -4.02
C ARG A 241 28.89 2.01 -5.41
N VAL A 242 28.65 1.08 -6.31
CA VAL A 242 28.15 1.34 -7.66
C VAL A 242 26.90 0.50 -7.84
N VAL A 243 25.85 1.10 -8.38
CA VAL A 243 24.66 0.37 -8.83
C VAL A 243 24.48 0.54 -10.33
N ARG A 244 24.02 -0.53 -10.96
CA ARG A 244 23.63 -0.57 -12.37
C ARG A 244 22.17 -1.01 -12.48
N LEU A 245 21.56 -0.66 -13.57
CA LEU A 245 20.24 -1.17 -13.95
C LEU A 245 20.09 -1.11 -15.48
N ASP A 246 19.20 -1.93 -15.98
CA ASP A 246 18.82 -1.97 -17.37
C ASP A 246 17.29 -1.77 -17.51
N THR A 247 16.87 -1.17 -18.61
CA THR A 247 15.46 -0.93 -18.92
C THR A 247 15.24 -0.88 -20.42
N ARG A 248 13.99 -0.65 -20.84
CA ARG A 248 13.62 -0.52 -22.24
C ARG A 248 13.10 0.87 -22.56
N ASP A 249 13.30 1.32 -23.80
CA ASP A 249 12.93 2.64 -24.32
C ASP A 249 11.45 2.99 -24.12
N VAL A 250 10.56 2.00 -24.20
CA VAL A 250 9.11 2.18 -23.99
C VAL A 250 8.75 2.54 -22.53
N LEU A 251 9.66 2.37 -21.57
CA LEU A 251 9.47 2.73 -20.17
C LEU A 251 9.97 4.15 -19.88
N THR A 252 9.43 5.13 -20.60
CA THR A 252 9.90 6.53 -20.57
C THR A 252 9.82 7.16 -19.19
N GLU A 253 8.80 6.83 -18.41
CA GLU A 253 8.63 7.27 -17.02
C GLU A 253 9.73 6.76 -16.10
N ALA A 254 10.17 5.50 -16.26
CA ALA A 254 11.27 4.90 -15.51
C ALA A 254 12.60 5.53 -15.90
N ILE A 255 12.86 5.69 -17.20
CA ILE A 255 14.06 6.38 -17.72
C ILE A 255 14.18 7.76 -17.11
N GLY A 256 13.12 8.59 -17.19
CA GLY A 256 13.13 9.91 -16.61
C GLY A 256 13.31 9.93 -15.09
N MET A 257 12.84 8.91 -14.38
CA MET A 257 13.06 8.76 -12.94
C MET A 257 14.54 8.46 -12.64
N TYR A 258 15.18 7.55 -13.37
CA TYR A 258 16.60 7.22 -13.19
C TYR A 258 17.50 8.42 -13.48
N GLU A 259 17.26 9.13 -14.58
CA GLU A 259 18.02 10.34 -14.94
C GLU A 259 17.90 11.43 -13.85
N ARG A 260 16.68 11.68 -13.34
CA ARG A 260 16.48 12.64 -12.21
C ARG A 260 17.11 12.17 -10.90
N ALA A 261 17.29 10.86 -10.73
CA ALA A 261 17.96 10.29 -9.58
C ALA A 261 19.50 10.30 -9.70
N GLY A 262 20.05 10.82 -10.80
CA GLY A 262 21.48 10.96 -11.02
C GLY A 262 22.16 9.70 -11.62
N TYR A 263 21.38 8.87 -12.29
CA TYR A 263 21.94 7.77 -13.08
C TYR A 263 22.45 8.28 -14.41
N GLU A 264 23.62 7.81 -14.77
CA GLU A 264 24.27 8.10 -16.05
C GLU A 264 24.02 6.92 -17.02
N ARG A 265 23.77 7.23 -18.29
CA ARG A 265 23.69 6.21 -19.33
C ARG A 265 25.09 5.62 -19.60
N ILE A 266 25.14 4.31 -19.75
CA ILE A 266 26.35 3.56 -20.06
C ILE A 266 26.11 2.59 -21.22
N ASP A 267 27.19 2.01 -21.72
CA ASP A 267 27.12 0.93 -22.68
C ASP A 267 26.50 -0.34 -22.07
N ARG A 268 26.03 -1.24 -22.92
CA ARG A 268 25.49 -2.54 -22.52
C ARG A 268 26.49 -3.30 -21.64
N TYR A 269 26.07 -3.75 -20.48
CA TYR A 269 26.88 -4.48 -19.52
C TYR A 269 26.38 -5.92 -19.26
N ASN A 270 25.22 -6.30 -19.78
CA ASN A 270 24.66 -7.64 -19.62
C ASN A 270 23.97 -8.10 -20.91
N ASP A 271 23.61 -9.39 -20.97
CA ASP A 271 23.03 -10.02 -22.14
C ASP A 271 21.49 -10.01 -22.14
N ASN A 272 20.84 -9.14 -21.38
CA ASN A 272 19.39 -9.03 -21.38
C ASN A 272 18.87 -8.61 -22.79
N PRO A 273 18.18 -9.49 -23.55
CA PRO A 273 17.76 -9.19 -24.90
C PRO A 273 16.66 -8.15 -24.96
N HIS A 274 15.95 -7.93 -23.86
CA HIS A 274 14.84 -6.99 -23.78
C HIS A 274 15.26 -5.57 -23.39
N ALA A 275 16.52 -5.38 -22.96
CA ALA A 275 17.03 -4.07 -22.56
C ALA A 275 17.62 -3.29 -23.72
N THR A 276 17.26 -1.99 -23.80
CA THR A 276 17.81 -1.03 -24.77
C THR A 276 18.56 0.12 -24.09
N HIS A 277 18.37 0.31 -22.80
CA HIS A 277 18.98 1.38 -22.03
C HIS A 277 19.63 0.81 -20.77
N PHE A 278 20.87 1.27 -20.51
CA PHE A 278 21.71 0.82 -19.41
C PHE A 278 22.19 2.02 -18.62
N PHE A 279 22.14 1.91 -17.32
CA PHE A 279 22.42 3.01 -16.41
C PHE A 279 23.36 2.58 -15.29
N ARG A 280 24.13 3.55 -14.79
CA ARG A 280 25.01 3.41 -13.64
C ARG A 280 24.87 4.63 -12.73
N LYS A 281 25.03 4.41 -11.42
CA LYS A 281 25.14 5.47 -10.44
C LYS A 281 26.21 5.12 -9.41
N GLN A 282 27.08 6.10 -9.09
CA GLN A 282 27.99 6.02 -7.94
C GLN A 282 27.18 6.37 -6.69
N LEU A 283 27.19 5.49 -5.68
CA LEU A 283 26.59 5.75 -4.38
C LEU A 283 27.61 6.39 -3.46
N GLY A 284 27.19 7.43 -2.77
CA GLY A 284 28.03 8.24 -1.90
C GLY A 284 28.09 7.75 -0.45
#